data_4dec82a8f919455c09b48fb3ff351fc9
#
_entry.id   4dec82a8f919455c09b48fb3ff351fc9
#
_cell.length_a   1.000
_cell.length_b   1.000
_cell.length_c   1.000
_cell.angle_alpha   90.00
_cell.angle_beta   90.00
_cell.angle_gamma   90.00
#
_symmetry.space_group_name_H-M   'P 1'
#
loop_
_entity.id
_entity.type
_entity.pdbx_description
1 polymer ?
#
loop_
_entity_poly.entity_id
_entity_poly.type
_entity_poly.pdbx_seq_one_letter_code
_entity_poly.pdbx_strand_id
1 'polypeptide(L)'
;SFKNRLKIAEHIKLNSYYSVGIASVNEIFNLNILKASLLSMKRAINNLTKRPELILIDGIFAPEGIKNYQTIVKGDEKIKCISAASIIAKSYRDLLMIRLSKDYTNYAWERNFGYGTKDHFKGLKKFGVSTHHRRAFKPIHKILSK
;
A
#
# COMPACT_ATOMS: atom_id res chain seq x y z
N SER A 1 8.54 -1.28 -15.39
CA SER A 1 7.23 -0.80 -15.85
C SER A 1 6.10 -1.47 -15.07
N PHE A 2 4.89 -0.87 -15.05
CA PHE A 2 3.69 -1.44 -14.42
C PHE A 2 3.38 -2.85 -14.97
N LYS A 3 3.39 -3.01 -16.29
CA LYS A 3 3.11 -4.30 -16.95
C LYS A 3 4.09 -5.42 -16.53
N ASN A 4 5.38 -5.10 -16.45
CA ASN A 4 6.39 -6.08 -16.01
C ASN A 4 6.20 -6.44 -14.53
N ARG A 5 5.89 -5.46 -13.67
CA ARG A 5 5.61 -5.72 -12.26
C ARG A 5 4.42 -6.66 -12.07
N LEU A 6 3.35 -6.50 -12.85
CA LEU A 6 2.20 -7.41 -12.80
C LEU A 6 2.59 -8.84 -13.18
N LYS A 7 3.36 -9.04 -14.25
CA LYS A 7 3.84 -10.38 -14.64
C LYS A 7 4.66 -11.03 -13.53
N ILE A 8 5.58 -10.27 -12.90
CA ILE A 8 6.39 -10.77 -11.79
C ILE A 8 5.50 -11.07 -10.57
N ALA A 9 4.53 -10.21 -10.24
CA ALA A 9 3.59 -10.45 -9.16
C ALA A 9 2.78 -11.74 -9.35
N GLU A 10 2.29 -12.00 -10.56
CA GLU A 10 1.59 -13.26 -10.87
C GLU A 10 2.51 -14.49 -10.70
N HIS A 11 3.74 -14.41 -11.19
CA HIS A 11 4.71 -15.47 -10.99
C HIS A 11 4.99 -15.74 -9.51
N ILE A 12 5.18 -14.71 -8.70
CA ILE A 12 5.38 -14.84 -7.24
C ILE A 12 4.16 -15.52 -6.60
N LYS A 13 2.95 -15.09 -6.92
CA LYS A 13 1.71 -15.64 -6.37
C LYS A 13 1.53 -17.14 -6.67
N LEU A 14 1.91 -17.58 -7.87
CA LEU A 14 1.83 -18.97 -8.27
C LEU A 14 2.87 -19.86 -7.55
N ASN A 15 3.96 -19.29 -7.07
CA ASN A 15 5.10 -20.03 -6.52
C ASN A 15 5.35 -19.76 -5.02
N SER A 16 4.44 -19.08 -4.33
CA SER A 16 4.60 -18.77 -2.90
C SER A 16 3.27 -18.70 -2.17
N TYR A 17 3.31 -18.92 -0.87
CA TYR A 17 2.21 -18.52 0.02
C TYR A 17 2.27 -17.01 0.22
N TYR A 18 1.20 -16.32 -0.09
CA TYR A 18 1.11 -14.88 0.08
C TYR A 18 -0.23 -14.47 0.67
N SER A 19 -0.26 -13.30 1.26
CA SER A 19 -1.49 -12.64 1.68
C SER A 19 -1.32 -11.13 1.58
N VAL A 20 -2.43 -10.41 1.61
CA VAL A 20 -2.45 -8.95 1.57
C VAL A 20 -3.19 -8.44 2.79
N GLY A 21 -2.55 -7.55 3.54
CA GLY A 21 -3.18 -6.79 4.61
C GLY A 21 -3.46 -5.36 4.16
N ILE A 22 -4.64 -4.86 4.51
CA ILE A 22 -5.10 -3.53 4.09
C ILE A 22 -5.42 -2.71 5.33
N ALA A 23 -5.00 -1.44 5.34
CA ALA A 23 -5.49 -0.42 6.25
C ALA A 23 -6.33 0.60 5.47
N SER A 24 -7.51 0.90 5.98
CA SER A 24 -8.45 1.85 5.39
C SER A 24 -7.99 3.30 5.55
N VAL A 25 -8.60 4.20 4.77
CA VAL A 25 -8.36 5.65 4.89
C VAL A 25 -8.68 6.16 6.30
N ASN A 26 -9.74 5.65 6.93
CA ASN A 26 -10.11 6.03 8.31
C ASN A 26 -9.08 5.52 9.33
N GLU A 27 -8.57 4.30 9.17
CA GLU A 27 -7.49 3.78 10.03
C GLU A 27 -6.21 4.58 9.85
N ILE A 28 -5.85 4.98 8.63
CA ILE A 28 -4.70 5.86 8.39
C ILE A 28 -4.89 7.22 9.08
N PHE A 29 -6.10 7.77 9.06
CA PHE A 29 -6.42 9.03 9.73
C PHE A 29 -6.29 8.93 11.26
N ASN A 30 -6.81 7.86 11.85
CA ASN A 30 -6.84 7.66 13.30
C ASN A 30 -5.49 7.22 13.88
N LEU A 31 -4.74 6.40 13.14
CA LEU A 31 -3.50 5.76 13.62
C LEU A 31 -2.22 6.46 13.18
N ASN A 32 -2.25 7.32 12.19
CA ASN A 32 -1.19 7.79 11.31
C ASN A 32 -0.67 6.72 10.32
N ILE A 33 0.13 7.17 9.33
CA ILE A 33 0.58 6.29 8.24
C ILE A 33 1.51 5.16 8.71
N LEU A 34 2.37 5.41 9.70
CA LEU A 34 3.29 4.39 10.23
C LEU A 34 2.51 3.27 10.91
N LYS A 35 1.66 3.60 11.89
CA LYS A 35 0.86 2.60 12.62
C LYS A 35 -0.12 1.86 11.69
N ALA A 36 -0.71 2.54 10.73
CA ALA A 36 -1.58 1.91 9.73
C ALA A 36 -0.80 0.95 8.80
N SER A 37 0.45 1.29 8.45
CA SER A 37 1.34 0.39 7.72
C SER A 37 1.66 -0.88 8.53
N LEU A 38 2.01 -0.72 9.81
CA LEU A 38 2.25 -1.85 10.71
C LEU A 38 0.99 -2.71 10.91
N LEU A 39 -0.20 -2.09 11.00
CA LEU A 39 -1.47 -2.82 11.06
C LEU A 39 -1.70 -3.65 9.80
N SER A 40 -1.44 -3.10 8.62
CA SER A 40 -1.57 -3.84 7.37
C SER A 40 -0.57 -5.01 7.28
N MET A 41 0.67 -4.84 7.75
CA MET A 41 1.65 -5.94 7.86
C MET A 41 1.15 -7.03 8.80
N LYS A 42 0.64 -6.68 9.99
CA LYS A 42 0.08 -7.63 10.95
C LYS A 42 -1.08 -8.43 10.35
N ARG A 43 -1.98 -7.78 9.64
CA ARG A 43 -3.10 -8.43 8.92
C ARG A 43 -2.58 -9.39 7.84
N ALA A 44 -1.58 -8.98 7.07
CA ALA A 44 -0.96 -9.86 6.07
C ALA A 44 -0.36 -11.10 6.73
N ILE A 45 0.42 -10.96 7.80
CA ILE A 45 1.04 -12.08 8.51
C ILE A 45 -0.03 -13.04 9.06
N ASN A 46 -1.09 -12.51 9.68
CA ASN A 46 -2.16 -13.31 10.28
C ASN A 46 -3.01 -14.05 9.23
N ASN A 47 -3.11 -13.51 8.01
CA ASN A 47 -3.88 -14.09 6.93
C ASN A 47 -3.09 -15.10 6.08
N LEU A 48 -1.80 -15.35 6.38
CA LEU A 48 -1.02 -16.37 5.71
C LEU A 48 -1.60 -17.76 6.04
N THR A 49 -1.80 -18.57 5.01
CA THR A 49 -2.27 -19.97 5.17
C THR A 49 -1.24 -20.88 5.80
N LYS A 50 0.06 -20.54 5.67
CA LYS A 50 1.17 -21.22 6.30
C LYS A 50 1.96 -20.23 7.16
N ARG A 51 2.15 -20.55 8.44
CA ARG A 51 2.92 -19.69 9.36
C ARG A 51 4.40 -19.75 9.02
N PRO A 52 5.09 -18.60 8.85
CA PRO A 52 6.53 -18.57 8.67
C PRO A 52 7.25 -18.80 9.99
N GLU A 53 8.42 -19.44 9.93
CA GLU A 53 9.31 -19.61 11.08
C GLU A 53 10.03 -18.32 11.44
N LEU A 54 10.38 -17.50 10.44
CA LEU A 54 11.02 -16.20 10.59
C LEU A 54 10.32 -15.17 9.71
N ILE A 55 10.07 -13.97 10.25
CA ILE A 55 9.46 -12.85 9.55
C ILE A 55 10.51 -11.77 9.31
N LEU A 56 10.78 -11.46 8.05
CA LEU A 56 11.67 -10.38 7.65
C LEU A 56 10.85 -9.14 7.26
N ILE A 57 11.19 -8.01 7.88
CA ILE A 57 10.44 -6.76 7.75
C ILE A 57 11.34 -5.67 7.20
N ASP A 58 10.89 -4.98 6.16
CA ASP A 58 11.56 -3.79 5.65
C ASP A 58 11.43 -2.61 6.63
N GLY A 59 12.55 -1.94 6.89
CA GLY A 59 12.62 -0.80 7.79
C GLY A 59 13.13 -1.13 9.19
N ILE A 60 12.69 -0.35 10.19
CA ILE A 60 13.16 -0.45 11.58
C ILE A 60 12.03 -0.78 12.58
N PHE A 61 10.79 -0.78 12.14
CA PHE A 61 9.62 -1.02 13.01
C PHE A 61 8.94 -2.33 12.66
N ALA A 62 8.49 -3.05 13.68
CA ALA A 62 7.70 -4.27 13.54
C ALA A 62 6.29 -4.08 14.13
N PRO A 63 5.28 -4.82 13.63
CA PRO A 63 3.95 -4.84 14.22
C PRO A 63 3.99 -5.41 15.64
N GLU A 64 3.19 -4.83 16.53
CA GLU A 64 3.05 -5.31 17.90
C GLU A 64 2.49 -6.73 17.96
N GLY A 65 3.05 -7.56 18.86
CA GLY A 65 2.61 -8.94 19.10
C GLY A 65 3.14 -9.97 18.08
N ILE A 66 4.00 -9.57 17.15
CA ILE A 66 4.67 -10.48 16.23
C ILE A 66 5.94 -11.03 16.91
N LYS A 67 6.12 -12.34 16.83
CA LYS A 67 7.31 -13.04 17.35
C LYS A 67 8.19 -13.52 16.20
N ASN A 68 9.46 -13.82 16.47
CA ASN A 68 10.43 -14.37 15.51
C ASN A 68 10.55 -13.50 14.25
N TYR A 69 10.87 -12.24 14.42
CA TYR A 69 11.06 -11.30 13.32
C TYR A 69 12.45 -10.65 13.32
N GLN A 70 12.86 -10.16 12.17
CA GLN A 70 14.05 -9.33 11.99
C GLN A 70 13.68 -8.13 11.09
N THR A 71 14.04 -6.92 11.55
CA THR A 71 13.90 -5.70 10.77
C THR A 71 15.17 -5.43 9.97
N ILE A 72 15.03 -5.03 8.71
CA ILE A 72 16.16 -4.82 7.78
C ILE A 72 15.94 -3.51 7.04
N VAL A 73 16.82 -2.54 7.29
CA VAL A 73 16.78 -1.24 6.61
C VAL A 73 17.08 -1.43 5.12
N LYS A 74 16.18 -0.94 4.27
CA LYS A 74 16.19 -1.17 2.81
C LYS A 74 16.22 -2.66 2.48
N GLY A 75 15.35 -3.41 3.15
CA GLY A 75 15.27 -4.85 3.00
C GLY A 75 14.81 -5.26 1.60
N ASP A 76 13.95 -4.47 0.97
CA ASP A 76 13.47 -4.67 -0.40
C ASP A 76 14.59 -4.60 -1.45
N GLU A 77 15.67 -3.86 -1.21
CA GLU A 77 16.87 -3.81 -2.07
C GLU A 77 17.83 -5.00 -1.80
N LYS A 78 17.78 -5.61 -0.62
CA LYS A 78 18.78 -6.58 -0.14
C LYS A 78 18.28 -8.02 -0.09
N ILE A 79 16.99 -8.22 0.19
CA ILE A 79 16.42 -9.54 0.51
C ILE A 79 15.29 -9.87 -0.48
N LYS A 80 15.47 -10.96 -1.21
CA LYS A 80 14.54 -11.36 -2.30
C LYS A 80 13.09 -11.55 -1.82
N CYS A 81 12.82 -12.13 -0.66
CA CYS A 81 11.46 -12.31 -0.15
C CYS A 81 10.80 -10.98 0.24
N ILE A 82 11.55 -10.01 0.78
CA ILE A 82 11.04 -8.65 1.06
C ILE A 82 10.75 -7.93 -0.26
N SER A 83 11.64 -8.01 -1.25
CA SER A 83 11.42 -7.46 -2.59
C SER A 83 10.17 -8.07 -3.24
N ALA A 84 9.97 -9.39 -3.14
CA ALA A 84 8.79 -10.07 -3.64
C ALA A 84 7.50 -9.58 -2.96
N ALA A 85 7.49 -9.43 -1.64
CA ALA A 85 6.36 -8.88 -0.90
C ALA A 85 6.05 -7.44 -1.31
N SER A 86 7.05 -6.60 -1.52
CA SER A 86 6.92 -5.23 -2.02
C SER A 86 6.29 -5.19 -3.42
N ILE A 87 6.68 -6.10 -4.31
CA ILE A 87 6.10 -6.23 -5.66
C ILE A 87 4.62 -6.59 -5.58
N ILE A 88 4.23 -7.56 -4.73
CA ILE A 88 2.82 -7.94 -4.52
C ILE A 88 2.01 -6.77 -3.98
N ALA A 89 2.50 -6.13 -2.91
CA ALA A 89 1.82 -5.00 -2.27
C ALA A 89 1.60 -3.84 -3.25
N LYS A 90 2.65 -3.47 -3.99
CA LYS A 90 2.60 -2.40 -4.99
C LYS A 90 1.66 -2.73 -6.14
N SER A 91 1.69 -3.96 -6.64
CA SER A 91 0.80 -4.40 -7.73
C SER A 91 -0.66 -4.41 -7.27
N TYR A 92 -0.94 -4.91 -6.07
CA TYR A 92 -2.27 -4.86 -5.48
C TYR A 92 -2.80 -3.43 -5.35
N ARG A 93 -1.97 -2.52 -4.82
CA ARG A 93 -2.31 -1.11 -4.66
C ARG A 93 -2.64 -0.44 -5.99
N ASP A 94 -1.81 -0.64 -7.01
CA ASP A 94 -2.00 -0.02 -8.32
C ASP A 94 -3.27 -0.55 -9.02
N LEU A 95 -3.55 -1.86 -8.93
CA LEU A 95 -4.79 -2.44 -9.45
C LEU A 95 -6.03 -1.95 -8.68
N LEU A 96 -5.94 -1.73 -7.37
CA LEU A 96 -7.00 -1.13 -6.59
C LEU A 96 -7.32 0.28 -7.10
N MET A 97 -6.30 1.10 -7.35
CA MET A 97 -6.49 2.47 -7.86
C MET A 97 -7.08 2.50 -9.27
N ILE A 98 -6.67 1.58 -10.16
CA ILE A 98 -7.30 1.42 -11.48
C ILE A 98 -8.78 1.03 -11.33
N ARG A 99 -9.11 0.16 -10.39
CA ARG A 99 -10.51 -0.24 -10.14
C ARG A 99 -11.33 0.95 -9.65
N LEU A 100 -10.82 1.69 -8.68
CA LEU A 100 -11.47 2.88 -8.14
C LEU A 100 -11.60 4.00 -9.19
N SER A 101 -10.72 4.09 -10.17
CA SER A 101 -10.81 5.11 -11.23
C SER A 101 -12.06 4.96 -12.10
N LYS A 102 -12.70 3.79 -12.14
CA LYS A 102 -13.94 3.57 -12.88
C LYS A 102 -15.12 4.35 -12.27
N ASP A 103 -15.14 4.44 -10.93
CA ASP A 103 -16.18 5.15 -10.18
C ASP A 103 -15.77 6.61 -9.91
N TYR A 104 -14.48 6.89 -9.87
CA TYR A 104 -13.88 8.19 -9.55
C TYR A 104 -13.02 8.70 -10.72
N THR A 105 -13.64 8.99 -11.84
CA THR A 105 -12.98 9.33 -13.13
C THR A 105 -12.20 10.64 -13.12
N ASN A 106 -12.41 11.49 -12.10
CA ASN A 106 -11.94 12.88 -12.07
C ASN A 106 -10.48 13.06 -11.63
N TYR A 107 -9.81 12.00 -11.17
CA TYR A 107 -8.50 12.10 -10.51
C TYR A 107 -7.37 11.45 -11.29
N ALA A 108 -7.66 10.89 -12.48
CA ALA A 108 -6.70 10.18 -13.35
C ALA A 108 -5.98 9.01 -12.63
N TRP A 109 -6.67 8.34 -11.71
CA TRP A 109 -6.10 7.25 -10.90
C TRP A 109 -5.69 6.02 -11.73
N GLU A 110 -6.26 5.83 -12.90
CA GLU A 110 -5.86 4.80 -13.86
C GLU A 110 -4.42 4.96 -14.38
N ARG A 111 -3.87 6.18 -14.28
CA ARG A 111 -2.52 6.52 -14.74
C ARG A 111 -1.58 6.86 -13.59
N ASN A 112 -2.07 7.60 -12.60
CA ASN A 112 -1.23 8.08 -11.50
C ASN A 112 -1.31 7.24 -10.23
N PHE A 113 -2.19 6.24 -10.15
CA PHE A 113 -2.35 5.32 -9.01
C PHE A 113 -2.51 6.03 -7.65
N GLY A 114 -3.08 7.25 -7.67
CA GLY A 114 -3.25 8.08 -6.47
C GLY A 114 -2.04 8.94 -6.10
N TYR A 115 -0.96 8.93 -6.90
CA TYR A 115 0.16 9.85 -6.69
C TYR A 115 -0.19 11.28 -7.09
N GLY A 116 0.48 12.26 -6.44
CA GLY A 116 0.24 13.70 -6.63
C GLY A 116 0.78 14.25 -7.94
N THR A 117 0.24 13.81 -9.06
CA THR A 117 0.53 14.35 -10.38
C THR A 117 -0.25 15.65 -10.63
N LYS A 118 0.15 16.40 -11.68
CA LYS A 118 -0.57 17.62 -12.10
C LYS A 118 -2.06 17.33 -12.37
N ASP A 119 -2.37 16.20 -13.03
CA ASP A 119 -3.76 15.83 -13.35
C ASP A 119 -4.56 15.48 -12.08
N HIS A 120 -3.95 14.78 -11.12
CA HIS A 120 -4.57 14.50 -9.84
C HIS A 120 -4.90 15.81 -9.08
N PHE A 121 -3.96 16.74 -9.00
CA PHE A 121 -4.19 18.04 -8.37
C PHE A 121 -5.23 18.90 -9.10
N LYS A 122 -5.32 18.87 -10.44
CA LYS A 122 -6.40 19.51 -11.19
C LYS A 122 -7.75 18.91 -10.82
N GLY A 123 -7.83 17.58 -10.74
CA GLY A 123 -9.05 16.88 -10.31
C GLY A 123 -9.48 17.29 -8.91
N LEU A 124 -8.55 17.28 -7.94
CA LEU A 124 -8.81 17.73 -6.56
C LEU A 124 -9.30 19.19 -6.48
N LYS A 125 -8.70 20.09 -7.24
CA LYS A 125 -9.11 21.50 -7.28
C LYS A 125 -10.51 21.70 -7.85
N LYS A 126 -10.89 20.93 -8.87
CA LYS A 126 -12.16 21.08 -9.58
C LYS A 126 -13.31 20.33 -8.92
N PHE A 127 -13.08 19.12 -8.42
CA PHE A 127 -14.10 18.18 -7.94
C PHE A 127 -14.03 17.89 -6.43
N GLY A 128 -13.05 18.48 -5.73
CA GLY A 128 -12.87 18.28 -4.31
C GLY A 128 -12.23 16.93 -3.95
N VAL A 129 -12.44 16.52 -2.71
CA VAL A 129 -11.83 15.34 -2.10
C VAL A 129 -12.85 14.21 -2.00
N SER A 130 -12.50 13.01 -2.44
CA SER A 130 -13.34 11.81 -2.27
C SER A 130 -13.05 11.11 -0.95
N THR A 131 -13.88 10.13 -0.57
CA THR A 131 -13.72 9.27 0.61
C THR A 131 -12.44 8.42 0.60
N HIS A 132 -11.84 8.23 -0.57
CA HIS A 132 -10.60 7.46 -0.74
C HIS A 132 -9.32 8.30 -0.60
N HIS A 133 -9.43 9.60 -0.40
CA HIS A 133 -8.27 10.46 -0.15
C HIS A 133 -7.88 10.45 1.33
N ARG A 134 -6.57 10.40 1.60
CA ARG A 134 -6.04 10.45 2.97
C ARG A 134 -6.18 11.86 3.53
N ARG A 135 -7.14 12.09 4.43
CA ARG A 135 -7.48 13.42 4.99
C ARG A 135 -6.31 14.10 5.70
N ALA A 136 -5.45 13.33 6.40
CA ALA A 136 -4.27 13.85 7.09
C ALA A 136 -3.08 14.16 6.15
N PHE A 137 -3.18 13.80 4.86
CA PHE A 137 -2.12 14.13 3.90
C PHE A 137 -2.13 15.62 3.59
N LYS A 138 -0.99 16.30 3.82
CA LYS A 138 -0.89 17.78 3.81
C LYS A 138 -1.60 18.48 2.62
N PRO A 139 -1.48 18.05 1.36
CA PRO A 139 -2.22 18.66 0.25
C PRO A 139 -3.74 18.52 0.39
N ILE A 140 -4.23 17.38 0.89
CA ILE A 140 -5.66 17.11 1.08
C ILE A 140 -6.19 17.92 2.27
N HIS A 141 -5.46 17.91 3.38
CA HIS A 141 -5.80 18.70 4.56
C HIS A 141 -5.98 20.19 4.24
N LYS A 142 -5.09 20.78 3.41
CA LYS A 142 -5.20 22.18 2.97
C LYS A 142 -6.47 22.47 2.15
N ILE A 143 -7.01 21.47 1.44
CA ILE A 143 -8.25 21.62 0.66
C ILE A 143 -9.46 21.57 1.58
N LEU A 144 -9.41 20.69 2.62
CA LEU A 144 -10.51 20.50 3.58
C LEU A 144 -10.59 21.62 4.63
N SER A 145 -9.50 22.37 4.85
CA SER A 145 -9.40 23.45 5.83
C SER A 145 -9.79 24.84 5.26
N LYS A 146 -10.27 24.92 4.02
CA LYS A 146 -10.82 26.09 3.37
C LYS A 146 -12.34 26.08 3.44
#